data_fe6400e720402f833f86055865b48c3d
#
_entry.id   fe6400e720402f833f86055865b48c3d
#
_cell.length_a   1.000
_cell.length_b   1.000
_cell.length_c   1.000
_cell.angle_alpha   90.00
_cell.angle_beta   90.00
_cell.angle_gamma   90.00
#
_symmetry.space_group_name_H-M   'P 1'
#
loop_
_entity.id
_entity.type
_entity.pdbx_description
1 polymer ?
#
loop_
_entity_poly.entity_id
_entity_poly.type
_entity_poly.pdbx_seq_one_letter_code
_entity_poly.pdbx_strand_id
1 'polypeptide(L)'
;MKKYIGLLLLAMFSVASVSAQVEQKLSKIAVRKNQFVNERGEVAVFRGFNTSDPAKLSRSGHWTRQYFEEAKAWGANCLRFPVHPSAWRELGEANYLKLLDQGIEWAESLGMYVIIDWHSIGNLRMGLFQNPGYNTTLQETNNFWRTMAEHYAGRTSVPFFELFNEPTDFNGRLGSITWPQWKEINADLIRLIRAYDPDKIVLVAGFDWAYDLAPVRYEPLPFESIAYVSHPYPMKRQKPWEPQWEKDWGFVADTYPVFATEIGFCYPTDKGAHVPVMADEEYGRRIVDYCASKGISWMVWVFDPDWAPMMFSDWNYTPTHQGAFFKSILTK
;
A
#
# COMPACT_ATOMS: atom_id res chain seq x y z
N MET A 1 -56.53 4.27 -65.96
CA MET A 1 -55.40 5.03 -65.42
C MET A 1 -55.14 4.58 -63.95
N LYS A 2 -54.17 3.74 -63.72
CA LYS A 2 -53.79 3.25 -62.34
C LYS A 2 -52.51 3.96 -61.93
N LYS A 3 -52.54 4.74 -60.83
CA LYS A 3 -51.39 5.41 -60.25
C LYS A 3 -50.70 4.44 -59.28
N TYR A 4 -49.42 4.16 -59.50
CA TYR A 4 -48.59 3.46 -58.59
C TYR A 4 -47.88 4.48 -57.68
N ILE A 5 -48.09 4.38 -56.36
CA ILE A 5 -47.38 5.14 -55.35
C ILE A 5 -46.23 4.23 -54.87
N GLY A 6 -44.99 4.62 -55.18
CA GLY A 6 -43.81 3.96 -54.70
C GLY A 6 -43.47 4.44 -53.28
N LEU A 7 -43.44 3.51 -52.35
CA LEU A 7 -43.02 3.75 -50.98
C LEU A 7 -41.49 3.58 -50.90
N LEU A 8 -40.74 4.68 -50.65
CA LEU A 8 -39.30 4.65 -50.41
C LEU A 8 -39.06 4.37 -48.92
N LEU A 9 -38.57 3.19 -48.58
CA LEU A 9 -38.09 2.86 -47.23
C LEU A 9 -36.65 3.38 -47.08
N LEU A 10 -36.50 4.44 -46.28
CA LEU A 10 -35.19 4.92 -45.84
C LEU A 10 -34.71 4.05 -44.64
N ALA A 11 -33.76 3.17 -44.88
CA ALA A 11 -33.08 2.43 -43.82
C ALA A 11 -32.04 3.36 -43.19
N MET A 12 -32.30 3.84 -41.96
CA MET A 12 -31.30 4.51 -41.14
C MET A 12 -30.35 3.46 -40.53
N PHE A 13 -29.14 3.39 -41.03
CA PHE A 13 -28.05 2.68 -40.35
C PHE A 13 -27.54 3.53 -39.20
N SER A 14 -27.86 3.14 -37.96
CA SER A 14 -27.24 3.68 -36.76
C SER A 14 -25.82 3.12 -36.67
N VAL A 15 -24.84 3.91 -37.00
CA VAL A 15 -23.43 3.59 -36.70
C VAL A 15 -23.22 3.82 -35.19
N ALA A 16 -23.28 2.75 -34.43
CA ALA A 16 -22.84 2.79 -33.04
C ALA A 16 -21.31 3.02 -33.03
N SER A 17 -20.91 4.23 -32.69
CA SER A 17 -19.50 4.54 -32.44
C SER A 17 -19.07 3.81 -31.15
N VAL A 18 -18.42 2.67 -31.31
CA VAL A 18 -17.64 2.05 -30.22
C VAL A 18 -16.43 2.95 -30.00
N SER A 19 -16.53 3.88 -29.07
CA SER A 19 -15.34 4.58 -28.59
C SER A 19 -14.47 3.53 -27.87
N ALA A 20 -13.41 3.09 -28.53
CA ALA A 20 -12.35 2.38 -27.82
C ALA A 20 -11.85 3.32 -26.72
N GLN A 21 -12.14 3.02 -25.46
CA GLN A 21 -11.45 3.66 -24.33
C GLN A 21 -9.97 3.34 -24.54
N VAL A 22 -9.20 4.35 -24.91
CA VAL A 22 -7.74 4.26 -24.87
C VAL A 22 -7.40 4.00 -23.41
N GLU A 23 -6.95 2.80 -23.12
CA GLU A 23 -6.47 2.42 -21.81
C GLU A 23 -5.36 3.39 -21.44
N GLN A 24 -5.66 4.37 -20.57
CA GLN A 24 -4.72 5.41 -20.22
C GLN A 24 -3.69 4.79 -19.27
N LYS A 25 -2.57 4.40 -19.84
CA LYS A 25 -1.44 3.84 -19.06
C LYS A 25 -1.10 4.81 -17.91
N LEU A 26 -1.01 4.29 -16.69
CA LEU A 26 -0.59 5.06 -15.53
C LEU A 26 0.81 5.63 -15.73
N SER A 27 0.98 6.91 -15.39
CA SER A 27 2.24 7.62 -15.51
C SER A 27 3.32 6.94 -14.67
N LYS A 28 4.54 6.85 -15.19
CA LYS A 28 5.68 6.42 -14.38
C LYS A 28 5.88 7.38 -13.22
N ILE A 29 6.12 6.83 -12.04
CA ILE A 29 6.42 7.61 -10.83
C ILE A 29 7.92 7.58 -10.57
N ALA A 30 8.45 8.72 -10.15
CA ALA A 30 9.84 8.87 -9.74
C ALA A 30 9.93 9.63 -8.42
N VAL A 31 11.08 9.55 -7.76
CA VAL A 31 11.43 10.38 -6.61
C VAL A 31 12.18 11.61 -7.09
N ARG A 32 11.73 12.80 -6.66
CA ARG A 32 12.46 14.04 -6.84
C ARG A 32 12.55 14.77 -5.51
N LYS A 33 13.74 14.82 -4.92
CA LYS A 33 13.95 15.31 -3.56
C LYS A 33 13.10 14.50 -2.57
N ASN A 34 12.24 15.17 -1.83
CA ASN A 34 11.33 14.57 -0.84
C ASN A 34 9.91 14.30 -1.37
N GLN A 35 9.74 14.20 -2.69
CA GLN A 35 8.41 14.03 -3.30
C GLN A 35 8.40 12.92 -4.34
N PHE A 36 7.24 12.29 -4.49
CA PHE A 36 6.91 11.50 -5.66
C PHE A 36 6.43 12.44 -6.77
N VAL A 37 6.87 12.20 -8.00
CA VAL A 37 6.47 12.98 -9.17
C VAL A 37 6.11 12.05 -10.33
N ASN A 38 5.18 12.49 -11.17
CA ASN A 38 4.86 11.81 -12.42
C ASN A 38 5.83 12.21 -13.55
N GLU A 39 5.66 11.64 -14.75
CA GLU A 39 6.51 11.94 -15.93
C GLU A 39 6.49 13.40 -16.34
N ARG A 40 5.45 14.16 -16.00
CA ARG A 40 5.38 15.61 -16.25
C ARG A 40 6.07 16.44 -15.17
N GLY A 41 6.59 15.78 -14.12
CA GLY A 41 7.21 16.43 -12.97
C GLY A 41 6.21 17.01 -11.96
N GLU A 42 4.93 16.67 -12.09
CA GLU A 42 3.89 17.07 -11.16
C GLU A 42 3.93 16.18 -9.91
N VAL A 43 3.71 16.78 -8.74
CA VAL A 43 3.69 16.05 -7.47
C VAL A 43 2.54 15.06 -7.44
N ALA A 44 2.87 13.82 -7.11
CA ALA A 44 1.92 12.74 -6.92
C ALA A 44 1.81 12.38 -5.44
N VAL A 45 0.61 12.43 -4.89
CA VAL A 45 0.32 11.99 -3.51
C VAL A 45 -0.61 10.79 -3.58
N PHE A 46 -0.21 9.71 -2.94
CA PHE A 46 -0.94 8.44 -2.92
C PHE A 46 -1.78 8.34 -1.66
N ARG A 47 -3.06 8.02 -1.85
CA ARG A 47 -4.04 7.86 -0.78
C ARG A 47 -4.94 6.68 -1.12
N GLY A 48 -5.15 5.81 -0.16
CA GLY A 48 -6.00 4.64 -0.40
C GLY A 48 -5.97 3.64 0.74
N PHE A 49 -6.00 2.36 0.38
CA PHE A 49 -6.26 1.32 1.35
C PHE A 49 -5.24 0.18 1.25
N ASN A 50 -4.98 -0.44 2.39
CA ASN A 50 -4.45 -1.79 2.42
C ASN A 50 -5.57 -2.76 2.06
N THR A 51 -5.34 -3.70 1.16
CA THR A 51 -6.21 -4.88 1.05
C THR A 51 -5.91 -5.84 2.21
N SER A 52 -6.74 -6.86 2.44
CA SER A 52 -6.22 -8.07 3.08
C SER A 52 -5.27 -8.80 2.15
N ASP A 53 -4.56 -9.80 2.69
CA ASP A 53 -3.73 -10.69 1.87
C ASP A 53 -4.52 -11.22 0.66
N PRO A 54 -4.00 -11.06 -0.58
CA PRO A 54 -4.65 -11.54 -1.80
C PRO A 54 -5.11 -13.00 -1.74
N ALA A 55 -4.31 -13.89 -1.13
CA ALA A 55 -4.69 -15.29 -0.98
C ALA A 55 -5.85 -15.48 0.02
N LYS A 56 -5.92 -14.67 1.10
CA LYS A 56 -7.09 -14.67 2.01
C LYS A 56 -8.36 -14.28 1.27
N LEU A 57 -8.30 -13.16 0.54
CA LEU A 57 -9.45 -12.65 -0.23
C LEU A 57 -9.87 -13.63 -1.32
N SER A 58 -8.92 -14.28 -2.00
CA SER A 58 -9.20 -15.31 -2.99
C SER A 58 -9.90 -16.53 -2.39
N ARG A 59 -9.40 -17.05 -1.26
CA ARG A 59 -10.02 -18.19 -0.56
C ARG A 59 -11.43 -17.90 -0.09
N SER A 60 -11.72 -16.66 0.29
CA SER A 60 -13.06 -16.24 0.71
C SER A 60 -13.97 -15.79 -0.46
N GLY A 61 -13.48 -15.84 -1.71
CA GLY A 61 -14.24 -15.44 -2.89
C GLY A 61 -14.38 -13.92 -3.11
N HIS A 62 -13.55 -13.13 -2.41
CA HIS A 62 -13.63 -11.67 -2.45
C HIS A 62 -12.48 -10.99 -3.20
N TRP A 63 -11.50 -11.73 -3.72
CA TRP A 63 -10.53 -11.20 -4.68
C TRP A 63 -11.17 -11.10 -6.05
N THR A 64 -11.95 -10.04 -6.25
CA THR A 64 -12.80 -9.84 -7.44
C THR A 64 -12.67 -8.42 -7.96
N ARG A 65 -12.98 -8.19 -9.24
CA ARG A 65 -12.99 -6.85 -9.83
C ARG A 65 -13.88 -5.88 -9.03
N GLN A 66 -15.04 -6.35 -8.55
CA GLN A 66 -15.95 -5.54 -7.72
C GLN A 66 -15.26 -4.96 -6.48
N TYR A 67 -14.41 -5.75 -5.80
CA TYR A 67 -13.65 -5.27 -4.63
C TYR A 67 -12.78 -4.05 -4.99
N PHE A 68 -12.15 -4.05 -6.16
CA PHE A 68 -11.33 -2.94 -6.64
C PHE A 68 -12.19 -1.74 -7.08
N GLU A 69 -13.33 -1.99 -7.70
CA GLU A 69 -14.30 -0.95 -8.08
C GLU A 69 -14.84 -0.23 -6.83
N GLU A 70 -15.12 -0.95 -5.76
CA GLU A 70 -15.52 -0.35 -4.48
C GLU A 70 -14.40 0.49 -3.85
N ALA A 71 -13.18 -0.03 -3.81
CA ALA A 71 -12.02 0.74 -3.33
C ALA A 71 -11.84 2.04 -4.14
N LYS A 72 -11.99 1.98 -5.47
CA LYS A 72 -11.98 3.15 -6.34
C LYS A 72 -13.13 4.10 -6.05
N ALA A 73 -14.34 3.59 -5.87
CA ALA A 73 -15.53 4.39 -5.52
C ALA A 73 -15.40 5.07 -4.15
N TRP A 74 -14.58 4.52 -3.25
CA TRP A 74 -14.22 5.15 -1.98
C TRP A 74 -13.10 6.18 -2.11
N GLY A 75 -12.58 6.42 -3.32
CA GLY A 75 -11.64 7.49 -3.63
C GLY A 75 -10.16 7.08 -3.64
N ALA A 76 -9.84 5.79 -3.56
CA ALA A 76 -8.45 5.35 -3.63
C ALA A 76 -7.80 5.67 -4.98
N ASN A 77 -6.54 6.10 -4.96
CA ASN A 77 -5.66 6.18 -6.12
C ASN A 77 -4.47 5.19 -6.03
N CYS A 78 -4.36 4.50 -4.90
CA CYS A 78 -3.35 3.48 -4.66
C CYS A 78 -3.90 2.39 -3.73
N LEU A 79 -3.46 1.15 -3.94
CA LEU A 79 -3.74 0.02 -3.05
C LEU A 79 -2.43 -0.62 -2.60
N ARG A 80 -2.38 -1.09 -1.36
CA ARG A 80 -1.24 -1.87 -0.85
C ARG A 80 -1.67 -3.32 -0.69
N PHE A 81 -0.89 -4.24 -1.28
CA PHE A 81 -1.10 -5.68 -1.26
C PHE A 81 -0.16 -6.33 -0.25
N PRO A 82 -0.63 -6.66 0.95
CA PRO A 82 0.18 -7.34 1.96
C PRO A 82 0.32 -8.82 1.60
N VAL A 83 1.53 -9.25 1.25
CA VAL A 83 1.86 -10.64 0.92
C VAL A 83 2.47 -11.31 2.15
N HIS A 84 1.70 -12.15 2.83
CA HIS A 84 2.19 -12.89 3.98
C HIS A 84 3.13 -14.03 3.55
N PRO A 85 4.30 -14.18 4.18
CA PRO A 85 5.23 -15.26 3.87
C PRO A 85 4.60 -16.66 3.92
N SER A 86 3.73 -16.90 4.91
CA SER A 86 3.02 -18.18 5.01
C SER A 86 2.08 -18.43 3.85
N ALA A 87 1.32 -17.42 3.41
CA ALA A 87 0.39 -17.54 2.30
C ALA A 87 1.15 -17.70 0.95
N TRP A 88 2.27 -17.00 0.80
CA TRP A 88 3.17 -17.17 -0.35
C TRP A 88 3.67 -18.62 -0.48
N ARG A 89 4.13 -19.22 0.63
CA ARG A 89 4.59 -20.63 0.65
C ARG A 89 3.45 -21.62 0.41
N GLU A 90 2.31 -21.39 1.06
CA GLU A 90 1.15 -22.28 0.98
C GLU A 90 0.58 -22.38 -0.44
N LEU A 91 0.42 -21.23 -1.09
CA LEU A 91 -0.15 -21.18 -2.44
C LEU A 91 0.88 -21.50 -3.52
N GLY A 92 2.16 -21.25 -3.24
CA GLY A 92 3.28 -21.36 -4.17
C GLY A 92 3.41 -20.16 -5.10
N GLU A 93 4.64 -19.83 -5.46
CA GLU A 93 5.03 -18.66 -6.26
C GLU A 93 4.15 -18.45 -7.50
N ALA A 94 4.05 -19.46 -8.36
CA ALA A 94 3.33 -19.34 -9.65
C ALA A 94 1.83 -19.04 -9.49
N ASN A 95 1.20 -19.56 -8.43
CA ASN A 95 -0.21 -19.29 -8.19
C ASN A 95 -0.42 -17.95 -7.48
N TYR A 96 0.51 -17.56 -6.61
CA TYR A 96 0.43 -16.27 -5.95
C TYR A 96 0.66 -15.11 -6.95
N LEU A 97 1.60 -15.26 -7.88
CA LEU A 97 1.81 -14.30 -8.98
C LEU A 97 0.54 -14.10 -9.81
N LYS A 98 -0.22 -15.16 -10.11
CA LYS A 98 -1.51 -15.02 -10.82
C LYS A 98 -2.51 -14.17 -10.04
N LEU A 99 -2.54 -14.27 -8.71
CA LEU A 99 -3.41 -13.40 -7.90
C LEU A 99 -2.93 -11.94 -7.95
N LEU A 100 -1.64 -11.72 -7.81
CA LEU A 100 -1.07 -10.37 -7.90
C LEU A 100 -1.33 -9.77 -9.28
N ASP A 101 -1.04 -10.51 -10.36
CA ASP A 101 -1.28 -10.05 -11.74
C ASP A 101 -2.73 -9.63 -11.95
N GLN A 102 -3.66 -10.47 -11.53
CA GLN A 102 -5.09 -10.18 -11.66
C GLN A 102 -5.50 -8.93 -10.88
N GLY A 103 -5.04 -8.79 -9.63
CA GLY A 103 -5.33 -7.60 -8.82
C GLY A 103 -4.71 -6.33 -9.40
N ILE A 104 -3.48 -6.43 -9.89
CA ILE A 104 -2.77 -5.31 -10.53
C ILE A 104 -3.47 -4.88 -11.83
N GLU A 105 -3.92 -5.82 -12.65
CA GLU A 105 -4.69 -5.51 -13.86
C GLU A 105 -5.99 -4.78 -13.54
N TRP A 106 -6.74 -5.21 -12.52
CA TRP A 106 -7.94 -4.51 -12.08
C TRP A 106 -7.64 -3.12 -11.53
N ALA A 107 -6.62 -2.98 -10.67
CA ALA A 107 -6.22 -1.68 -10.13
C ALA A 107 -5.79 -0.72 -11.26
N GLU A 108 -4.94 -1.18 -12.19
CA GLU A 108 -4.45 -0.41 -13.33
C GLU A 108 -5.60 0.06 -14.23
N SER A 109 -6.54 -0.85 -14.57
CA SER A 109 -7.72 -0.51 -15.38
C SER A 109 -8.64 0.53 -14.74
N LEU A 110 -8.58 0.67 -13.41
CA LEU A 110 -9.33 1.65 -12.62
C LEU A 110 -8.50 2.91 -12.29
N GLY A 111 -7.29 3.02 -12.83
CA GLY A 111 -6.40 4.16 -12.59
C GLY A 111 -5.83 4.21 -11.18
N MET A 112 -5.55 3.06 -10.57
CA MET A 112 -4.93 2.94 -9.24
C MET A 112 -3.55 2.30 -9.35
N TYR A 113 -2.61 2.85 -8.59
CA TYR A 113 -1.27 2.28 -8.40
C TYR A 113 -1.30 1.18 -7.33
N VAL A 114 -0.26 0.35 -7.32
CA VAL A 114 -0.13 -0.75 -6.36
C VAL A 114 1.22 -0.68 -5.65
N ILE A 115 1.20 -0.88 -4.34
CA ILE A 115 2.36 -1.21 -3.50
C ILE A 115 2.34 -2.73 -3.29
N ILE A 116 3.43 -3.43 -3.56
CA ILE A 116 3.62 -4.81 -3.10
C ILE A 116 4.44 -4.75 -1.81
N ASP A 117 3.92 -5.38 -0.76
CA ASP A 117 4.53 -5.42 0.56
C ASP A 117 4.83 -6.86 0.98
N TRP A 118 6.08 -7.12 1.41
CA TRP A 118 6.44 -8.36 2.09
C TRP A 118 6.00 -8.30 3.55
N HIS A 119 4.79 -8.81 3.81
CA HIS A 119 4.05 -8.58 5.04
C HIS A 119 4.53 -9.46 6.20
N SER A 120 5.73 -9.20 6.66
CA SER A 120 6.32 -9.88 7.82
C SER A 120 6.47 -8.92 9.00
N ILE A 121 6.33 -9.44 10.23
CA ILE A 121 6.48 -8.69 11.48
C ILE A 121 7.50 -9.40 12.37
N GLY A 122 8.64 -8.77 12.62
CA GLY A 122 9.65 -9.34 13.46
C GLY A 122 11.07 -8.87 13.16
N ASN A 123 12.03 -9.72 13.56
CA ASN A 123 13.45 -9.49 13.39
C ASN A 123 14.01 -10.45 12.33
N LEU A 124 14.09 -9.96 11.09
CA LEU A 124 14.56 -10.76 9.95
C LEU A 124 16.00 -11.26 10.14
N ARG A 125 16.87 -10.48 10.79
CA ARG A 125 18.25 -10.87 11.07
C ARG A 125 18.34 -12.09 11.98
N MET A 126 17.52 -12.12 13.02
CA MET A 126 17.50 -13.19 14.01
C MET A 126 16.61 -14.38 13.57
N GLY A 127 15.80 -14.22 12.53
CA GLY A 127 14.82 -15.20 12.11
C GLY A 127 13.70 -15.42 13.14
N LEU A 128 13.37 -14.38 13.92
CA LEU A 128 12.35 -14.41 14.97
C LEU A 128 11.19 -13.46 14.64
N PHE A 129 9.97 -13.99 14.67
CA PHE A 129 8.78 -13.28 14.21
C PHE A 129 7.67 -13.32 15.25
N GLN A 130 6.73 -12.37 15.14
CA GLN A 130 5.67 -12.19 16.12
C GLN A 130 4.68 -13.36 16.17
N ASN A 131 4.43 -13.99 15.02
CA ASN A 131 3.64 -15.21 14.93
C ASN A 131 4.03 -16.02 13.68
N PRO A 132 3.61 -17.31 13.57
CA PRO A 132 4.00 -18.17 12.46
C PRO A 132 3.63 -17.67 11.05
N GLY A 133 2.59 -16.85 10.91
CA GLY A 133 2.17 -16.28 9.63
C GLY A 133 3.21 -15.36 9.01
N TYR A 134 4.02 -14.72 9.85
CA TYR A 134 5.07 -13.78 9.45
C TYR A 134 6.45 -14.40 9.30
N ASN A 135 6.61 -15.69 9.63
CA ASN A 135 7.92 -16.35 9.56
C ASN A 135 8.46 -16.31 8.13
N THR A 136 9.70 -15.86 8.00
CA THR A 136 10.46 -15.86 6.75
C THR A 136 11.95 -16.05 7.05
N THR A 137 12.78 -16.02 6.02
CA THR A 137 14.23 -16.03 6.14
C THR A 137 14.83 -14.95 5.22
N LEU A 138 16.08 -14.57 5.46
CA LEU A 138 16.80 -13.69 4.53
C LEU A 138 16.79 -14.25 3.10
N GLN A 139 17.01 -15.56 2.95
CA GLN A 139 17.00 -16.20 1.64
C GLN A 139 15.64 -16.16 0.98
N GLU A 140 14.56 -16.46 1.71
CA GLU A 140 13.19 -16.40 1.20
C GLU A 140 12.81 -14.97 0.81
N THR A 141 13.14 -13.99 1.66
CA THR A 141 12.93 -12.57 1.38
C THR A 141 13.69 -12.11 0.13
N ASN A 142 14.95 -12.53 -0.04
CA ASN A 142 15.72 -12.26 -1.26
C ASN A 142 15.09 -12.92 -2.50
N ASN A 143 14.63 -14.15 -2.40
CA ASN A 143 13.99 -14.86 -3.51
C ASN A 143 12.68 -14.18 -3.89
N PHE A 144 11.85 -13.82 -2.92
CA PHE A 144 10.61 -13.09 -3.15
C PHE A 144 10.88 -11.78 -3.92
N TRP A 145 11.81 -10.96 -3.44
CA TRP A 145 12.12 -9.68 -4.09
C TRP A 145 12.77 -9.83 -5.46
N ARG A 146 13.54 -10.89 -5.70
CA ARG A 146 14.03 -11.21 -7.04
C ARG A 146 12.88 -11.52 -7.98
N THR A 147 11.96 -12.40 -7.56
CA THR A 147 10.77 -12.75 -8.34
C THR A 147 9.93 -11.51 -8.65
N MET A 148 9.65 -10.66 -7.64
CA MET A 148 8.88 -9.44 -7.84
C MET A 148 9.58 -8.45 -8.79
N ALA A 149 10.88 -8.25 -8.62
CA ALA A 149 11.66 -7.32 -9.42
C ALA A 149 11.77 -7.77 -10.88
N GLU A 150 11.95 -9.06 -11.13
CA GLU A 150 11.98 -9.64 -12.48
C GLU A 150 10.60 -9.58 -13.14
N HIS A 151 9.55 -10.01 -12.43
CA HIS A 151 8.20 -10.12 -12.98
C HIS A 151 7.54 -8.75 -13.26
N TYR A 152 7.77 -7.76 -12.39
CA TYR A 152 7.17 -6.42 -12.51
C TYR A 152 8.16 -5.34 -12.97
N ALA A 153 9.27 -5.73 -13.62
CA ALA A 153 10.21 -4.77 -14.19
C ALA A 153 9.50 -3.82 -15.17
N GLY A 154 9.67 -2.51 -14.96
CA GLY A 154 9.10 -1.47 -15.81
C GLY A 154 7.57 -1.35 -15.79
N ARG A 155 6.85 -2.11 -14.93
CA ARG A 155 5.38 -1.96 -14.81
C ARG A 155 5.04 -0.70 -14.04
N THR A 156 4.50 0.31 -14.73
CA THR A 156 4.23 1.64 -14.17
C THR A 156 3.14 1.66 -13.10
N SER A 157 2.18 0.73 -13.16
CA SER A 157 1.14 0.57 -12.14
C SER A 157 1.64 0.01 -10.80
N VAL A 158 2.87 -0.56 -10.78
CA VAL A 158 3.53 -1.08 -9.57
C VAL A 158 4.82 -0.30 -9.32
N PRO A 159 4.75 0.98 -8.95
CA PRO A 159 5.95 1.79 -8.74
C PRO A 159 6.68 1.47 -7.44
N PHE A 160 6.04 0.82 -6.47
CA PHE A 160 6.51 0.69 -5.10
C PHE A 160 6.68 -0.76 -4.66
N PHE A 161 7.83 -1.06 -4.07
CA PHE A 161 8.10 -2.30 -3.32
C PHE A 161 8.43 -1.96 -1.87
N GLU A 162 7.60 -2.43 -0.93
CA GLU A 162 7.83 -2.27 0.51
C GLU A 162 8.54 -3.51 1.05
N LEU A 163 9.83 -3.34 1.38
CA LEU A 163 10.76 -4.45 1.59
C LEU A 163 10.39 -5.38 2.75
N PHE A 164 9.80 -4.81 3.79
CA PHE A 164 9.43 -5.54 4.99
C PHE A 164 8.44 -4.69 5.80
N ASN A 165 7.29 -5.26 6.12
CA ASN A 165 6.17 -4.53 6.73
C ASN A 165 6.53 -3.88 8.07
N GLU A 166 6.85 -4.67 9.09
CA GLU A 166 7.04 -4.17 10.45
C GLU A 166 8.28 -4.76 11.15
N PRO A 167 9.46 -4.18 10.92
CA PRO A 167 10.66 -4.58 11.65
C PRO A 167 10.54 -4.20 13.14
N THR A 168 10.76 -5.19 14.01
CA THR A 168 10.67 -5.00 15.45
C THR A 168 11.50 -6.04 16.19
N ASP A 169 12.07 -5.65 17.31
CA ASP A 169 12.66 -6.56 18.32
C ASP A 169 11.64 -7.01 19.37
N PHE A 170 10.43 -6.47 19.31
CA PHE A 170 9.36 -6.72 20.26
C PHE A 170 9.81 -6.55 21.72
N ASN A 171 10.42 -5.40 22.03
CA ASN A 171 11.00 -5.12 23.36
C ASN A 171 12.03 -6.19 23.78
N GLY A 172 12.87 -6.62 22.85
CA GLY A 172 13.93 -7.60 23.06
C GLY A 172 13.50 -9.07 22.98
N ARG A 173 12.19 -9.37 22.88
CA ARG A 173 11.69 -10.75 22.79
C ARG A 173 12.08 -11.47 21.50
N LEU A 174 12.32 -10.72 20.44
CA LEU A 174 12.73 -11.24 19.13
C LEU A 174 14.23 -10.99 18.86
N GLY A 175 15.02 -10.84 19.93
CA GLY A 175 16.44 -10.52 19.83
C GLY A 175 16.69 -9.09 19.37
N SER A 176 17.95 -8.65 19.41
CA SER A 176 18.31 -7.28 19.04
C SER A 176 18.68 -7.16 17.56
N ILE A 177 18.38 -6.01 16.99
CA ILE A 177 18.89 -5.57 15.69
C ILE A 177 19.21 -4.08 15.77
N THR A 178 20.39 -3.70 15.28
CA THR A 178 20.81 -2.29 15.22
C THR A 178 20.45 -1.68 13.87
N TRP A 179 20.37 -0.35 13.84
CA TRP A 179 20.10 0.36 12.58
C TRP A 179 21.13 0.07 11.47
N PRO A 180 22.46 0.05 11.72
CA PRO A 180 23.44 -0.34 10.71
C PRO A 180 23.19 -1.75 10.14
N GLN A 181 22.80 -2.71 10.98
CA GLN A 181 22.49 -4.07 10.54
C GLN A 181 21.21 -4.12 9.68
N TRP A 182 20.20 -3.34 10.04
CA TRP A 182 18.98 -3.21 9.25
C TRP A 182 19.23 -2.51 7.91
N LYS A 183 20.06 -1.47 7.91
CA LYS A 183 20.53 -0.80 6.68
C LYS A 183 21.23 -1.75 5.72
N GLU A 184 22.10 -2.62 6.22
CA GLU A 184 22.83 -3.61 5.42
C GLU A 184 21.83 -4.53 4.69
N ILE A 185 20.87 -5.12 5.43
CA ILE A 185 19.84 -5.98 4.84
C ILE A 185 19.06 -5.24 3.74
N ASN A 186 18.59 -4.02 4.04
CA ASN A 186 17.83 -3.23 3.07
C ASN A 186 18.70 -2.82 1.86
N ALA A 187 19.98 -2.48 2.07
CA ALA A 187 20.90 -2.15 1.01
C ALA A 187 21.10 -3.31 0.03
N ASP A 188 21.18 -4.53 0.54
CA ASP A 188 21.32 -5.73 -0.29
C ASP A 188 20.05 -6.01 -1.10
N LEU A 189 18.88 -5.86 -0.47
CA LEU A 189 17.59 -5.99 -1.16
C LEU A 189 17.40 -4.91 -2.24
N ILE A 190 17.79 -3.67 -1.95
CA ILE A 190 17.74 -2.57 -2.94
C ILE A 190 18.64 -2.87 -4.13
N ARG A 191 19.88 -3.32 -3.91
CA ARG A 191 20.81 -3.70 -4.99
C ARG A 191 20.25 -4.85 -5.82
N LEU A 192 19.67 -5.86 -5.17
CA LEU A 192 19.02 -6.99 -5.82
C LEU A 192 17.89 -6.51 -6.74
N ILE A 193 16.95 -5.70 -6.24
CA ILE A 193 15.83 -5.17 -7.02
C ILE A 193 16.33 -4.34 -8.21
N ARG A 194 17.34 -3.48 -7.98
CA ARG A 194 17.91 -2.60 -9.00
C ARG A 194 18.64 -3.31 -10.12
N ALA A 195 19.06 -4.56 -9.91
CA ALA A 195 19.63 -5.39 -10.97
C ALA A 195 18.60 -5.75 -12.06
N TYR A 196 17.30 -5.73 -11.73
CA TYR A 196 16.19 -6.04 -12.64
C TYR A 196 15.38 -4.78 -13.03
N ASP A 197 15.17 -3.89 -12.08
CA ASP A 197 14.42 -2.63 -12.28
C ASP A 197 15.14 -1.47 -11.58
N PRO A 198 16.00 -0.75 -12.30
CA PRO A 198 16.78 0.35 -11.72
C PRO A 198 15.93 1.55 -11.27
N ASP A 199 14.71 1.67 -11.78
CA ASP A 199 13.81 2.78 -11.51
C ASP A 199 12.80 2.50 -10.40
N LYS A 200 12.73 1.24 -9.91
CA LYS A 200 11.79 0.83 -8.87
C LYS A 200 11.99 1.67 -7.60
N ILE A 201 10.91 2.25 -7.10
CA ILE A 201 10.93 2.96 -5.83
C ILE A 201 10.80 1.94 -4.71
N VAL A 202 11.78 1.95 -3.80
CA VAL A 202 11.81 1.03 -2.67
C VAL A 202 11.38 1.75 -1.41
N LEU A 203 10.43 1.16 -0.68
CA LEU A 203 9.92 1.64 0.58
C LEU A 203 10.61 0.90 1.72
N VAL A 204 11.19 1.65 2.67
CA VAL A 204 11.98 1.09 3.78
C VAL A 204 11.38 1.50 5.11
N ALA A 205 10.95 0.50 5.88
CA ALA A 205 10.39 0.71 7.20
C ALA A 205 11.48 0.90 8.28
N GLY A 206 11.18 1.74 9.26
CA GLY A 206 11.96 1.88 10.50
C GLY A 206 11.58 0.84 11.56
N PHE A 207 12.05 1.05 12.78
CA PHE A 207 11.78 0.14 13.90
C PHE A 207 10.46 0.43 14.63
N ASP A 208 10.24 -0.26 15.75
CA ASP A 208 9.03 -0.16 16.57
C ASP A 208 7.74 -0.45 15.75
N TRP A 209 7.75 -1.59 15.02
CA TRP A 209 6.68 -1.94 14.08
C TRP A 209 6.46 -0.82 13.05
N ALA A 210 7.51 -0.52 12.31
CA ALA A 210 7.57 0.52 11.28
C ALA A 210 7.26 1.96 11.76
N TYR A 211 7.19 2.22 13.09
CA TYR A 211 6.87 3.55 13.58
C TYR A 211 8.06 4.51 13.57
N ASP A 212 9.24 4.06 14.04
CA ASP A 212 10.38 4.92 14.38
C ASP A 212 11.39 5.03 13.25
N LEU A 213 11.56 6.23 12.74
CA LEU A 213 12.57 6.61 11.76
C LEU A 213 13.68 7.51 12.33
N ALA A 214 13.74 7.69 13.66
CA ALA A 214 14.74 8.56 14.29
C ALA A 214 16.19 8.26 13.86
N PRO A 215 16.62 7.00 13.62
CA PRO A 215 17.97 6.71 13.14
C PRO A 215 18.32 7.29 11.77
N VAL A 216 17.31 7.53 10.90
CA VAL A 216 17.52 8.12 9.56
C VAL A 216 18.15 9.52 9.64
N ARG A 217 17.95 10.23 10.75
CA ARG A 217 18.52 11.56 10.99
C ARG A 217 20.03 11.57 10.87
N TYR A 218 20.67 10.50 11.30
CA TYR A 218 22.13 10.40 11.38
C TYR A 218 22.72 9.48 10.31
N GLU A 219 21.97 8.44 9.96
CA GLU A 219 22.45 7.39 9.06
C GLU A 219 21.39 7.00 8.02
N PRO A 220 21.05 7.87 7.05
CA PRO A 220 20.14 7.49 5.99
C PRO A 220 20.72 6.38 5.10
N LEU A 221 19.87 5.70 4.34
CA LEU A 221 20.29 4.79 3.28
C LEU A 221 20.90 5.59 2.11
N PRO A 222 22.08 5.19 1.59
CA PRO A 222 22.77 5.92 0.53
C PRO A 222 22.26 5.53 -0.87
N PHE A 223 20.94 5.60 -1.08
CA PHE A 223 20.32 5.27 -2.36
C PHE A 223 19.35 6.37 -2.79
N GLU A 224 19.26 6.56 -4.10
CA GLU A 224 18.20 7.35 -4.73
C GLU A 224 16.94 6.48 -4.92
N SER A 225 15.81 7.09 -5.30
CA SER A 225 14.53 6.41 -5.56
C SER A 225 14.11 5.47 -4.42
N ILE A 226 14.28 5.93 -3.18
CA ILE A 226 13.76 5.29 -1.98
C ILE A 226 12.77 6.23 -1.29
N ALA A 227 11.90 5.66 -0.47
CA ALA A 227 11.10 6.39 0.48
C ALA A 227 11.11 5.64 1.82
N TYR A 228 10.85 6.36 2.89
CA TYR A 228 10.76 5.74 4.22
C TYR A 228 9.30 5.52 4.61
N VAL A 229 9.07 4.47 5.39
CA VAL A 229 7.75 4.07 5.85
C VAL A 229 7.58 4.30 7.33
N SER A 230 6.38 4.79 7.73
CA SER A 230 5.95 4.78 9.11
C SER A 230 4.52 4.26 9.25
N HIS A 231 4.25 3.53 10.37
CA HIS A 231 2.92 3.08 10.81
C HIS A 231 2.51 3.82 12.09
N PRO A 232 2.09 5.09 12.00
CA PRO A 232 1.86 5.95 13.15
C PRO A 232 0.47 5.73 13.79
N TYR A 233 0.18 4.51 14.22
CA TYR A 233 -1.06 4.22 14.93
C TYR A 233 -1.23 5.04 16.23
N PRO A 234 -2.48 5.36 16.64
CA PRO A 234 -2.76 6.37 17.65
C PRO A 234 -2.12 6.11 19.02
N MET A 235 -2.05 4.86 19.46
CA MET A 235 -1.50 4.53 20.77
C MET A 235 0.02 4.26 20.77
N LYS A 236 0.70 4.46 19.64
CA LYS A 236 2.17 4.44 19.58
C LYS A 236 2.77 5.57 20.43
N ARG A 237 2.09 6.70 20.50
CA ARG A 237 2.45 7.86 21.34
C ARG A 237 1.21 8.49 21.97
N GLN A 238 1.42 9.18 23.07
CA GLN A 238 0.34 9.96 23.72
C GLN A 238 0.13 11.31 23.03
N LYS A 239 -1.07 11.86 23.19
CA LYS A 239 -1.37 13.24 22.76
C LYS A 239 -0.50 14.27 23.51
N PRO A 240 -0.12 15.37 22.85
CA PRO A 240 -0.37 15.68 21.44
C PRO A 240 0.51 14.87 20.52
N TRP A 241 -0.06 14.36 19.41
CA TRP A 241 0.65 13.43 18.50
C TRP A 241 1.67 14.13 17.61
N GLU A 242 1.35 15.28 17.06
CA GLU A 242 2.14 15.95 16.02
C GLU A 242 3.60 16.24 16.43
N PRO A 243 3.87 16.73 17.67
CA PRO A 243 5.25 16.90 18.11
C PRO A 243 6.02 15.58 18.22
N GLN A 244 5.33 14.48 18.55
CA GLN A 244 5.95 13.16 18.61
C GLN A 244 6.19 12.62 17.19
N TRP A 245 5.20 12.76 16.29
CA TRP A 245 5.37 12.39 14.90
C TRP A 245 6.53 13.13 14.25
N GLU A 246 6.62 14.46 14.46
CA GLU A 246 7.72 15.27 13.93
C GLU A 246 9.09 14.77 14.42
N LYS A 247 9.18 14.43 15.71
CA LYS A 247 10.41 13.95 16.33
C LYS A 247 10.80 12.55 15.84
N ASP A 248 9.85 11.64 15.74
CA ASP A 248 10.11 10.21 15.58
C ASP A 248 10.19 9.77 14.10
N TRP A 249 9.44 10.42 13.18
CA TRP A 249 9.43 10.03 11.77
C TRP A 249 9.13 11.16 10.78
N GLY A 250 8.35 12.14 11.14
CA GLY A 250 7.86 13.17 10.22
C GLY A 250 8.94 14.10 9.70
N PHE A 251 10.01 14.34 10.46
CA PHE A 251 11.18 15.10 10.02
C PHE A 251 11.84 14.52 8.77
N VAL A 252 11.67 13.23 8.51
CA VAL A 252 12.23 12.57 7.32
C VAL A 252 11.64 13.16 6.04
N ALA A 253 10.38 13.59 6.09
CA ALA A 253 9.70 14.21 4.96
C ALA A 253 10.31 15.56 4.51
N ASP A 254 11.20 16.14 5.28
CA ASP A 254 11.94 17.35 4.86
C ASP A 254 13.03 17.03 3.83
N THR A 255 13.47 15.78 3.73
CA THR A 255 14.59 15.35 2.87
C THR A 255 14.23 14.21 1.92
N TYR A 256 13.42 13.26 2.36
CA TYR A 256 13.02 12.06 1.61
C TYR A 256 11.50 11.97 1.52
N PRO A 257 10.94 11.32 0.48
CA PRO A 257 9.53 10.97 0.52
C PRO A 257 9.26 10.07 1.71
N VAL A 258 8.12 10.30 2.37
CA VAL A 258 7.61 9.43 3.43
C VAL A 258 6.27 8.87 2.99
N PHE A 259 6.05 7.61 3.30
CA PHE A 259 4.79 6.93 3.08
C PHE A 259 4.28 6.35 4.42
N ALA A 260 3.17 6.85 4.93
CA ALA A 260 2.47 6.22 6.05
C ALA A 260 1.64 5.05 5.49
N THR A 261 2.27 3.89 5.27
CA THR A 261 1.65 2.76 4.58
C THR A 261 0.60 2.04 5.42
N GLU A 262 0.55 2.32 6.72
CA GLU A 262 -0.58 1.95 7.57
C GLU A 262 -0.94 3.10 8.51
N ILE A 263 -2.14 3.62 8.37
CA ILE A 263 -2.83 4.45 9.36
C ILE A 263 -4.19 3.86 9.65
N GLY A 264 -4.77 4.19 10.79
CA GLY A 264 -6.13 3.73 11.09
C GLY A 264 -6.49 3.86 12.54
N PHE A 265 -7.78 3.77 12.83
CA PHE A 265 -8.30 3.81 14.18
C PHE A 265 -9.58 2.98 14.30
N CYS A 266 -9.89 2.54 15.52
CA CYS A 266 -11.21 2.05 15.87
C CYS A 266 -11.58 2.52 17.27
N TYR A 267 -12.87 2.66 17.53
CA TYR A 267 -13.33 2.94 18.89
C TYR A 267 -13.04 1.73 19.80
N PRO A 268 -12.86 1.96 21.11
CA PRO A 268 -12.65 0.86 22.08
C PRO A 268 -13.76 -0.19 22.10
N THR A 269 -14.96 0.18 21.63
CA THR A 269 -16.15 -0.70 21.54
C THR A 269 -16.27 -1.42 20.22
N ASP A 270 -15.45 -1.11 19.22
CA ASP A 270 -15.53 -1.73 17.91
C ASP A 270 -14.97 -3.16 17.93
N LYS A 271 -15.49 -4.01 17.05
CA LYS A 271 -15.00 -5.38 16.89
C LYS A 271 -13.49 -5.37 16.61
N GLY A 272 -12.73 -6.13 17.38
CA GLY A 272 -11.29 -6.28 17.20
C GLY A 272 -10.46 -5.11 17.72
N ALA A 273 -11.04 -4.19 18.50
CA ALA A 273 -10.31 -3.10 19.14
C ALA A 273 -9.13 -3.62 19.99
N HIS A 274 -7.95 -3.09 19.76
CA HIS A 274 -6.72 -3.47 20.44
C HIS A 274 -5.69 -2.35 20.43
N VAL A 275 -4.67 -2.46 21.26
CA VAL A 275 -3.47 -1.60 21.18
C VAL A 275 -2.68 -2.02 19.94
N PRO A 276 -2.23 -1.10 19.05
CA PRO A 276 -2.19 0.37 19.25
C PRO A 276 -3.26 1.16 18.49
N VAL A 277 -4.36 0.54 18.00
CA VAL A 277 -5.27 1.16 17.02
C VAL A 277 -6.47 1.89 17.64
N MET A 278 -6.66 1.82 18.96
CA MET A 278 -7.83 2.43 19.61
C MET A 278 -7.71 3.96 19.66
N ALA A 279 -8.64 4.62 18.99
CA ALA A 279 -8.83 6.08 19.01
C ALA A 279 -10.21 6.43 18.41
N ASP A 280 -10.40 7.70 18.12
CA ASP A 280 -11.58 8.27 17.47
C ASP A 280 -11.19 9.09 16.23
N GLU A 281 -12.16 9.76 15.63
CA GLU A 281 -11.97 10.61 14.45
C GLU A 281 -11.03 11.80 14.68
N GLU A 282 -10.75 12.20 15.93
CA GLU A 282 -9.75 13.23 16.19
C GLU A 282 -8.37 12.78 15.68
N TYR A 283 -7.99 11.52 15.98
CA TYR A 283 -6.76 10.96 15.41
C TYR A 283 -6.82 10.97 13.88
N GLY A 284 -7.92 10.50 13.29
CA GLY A 284 -8.09 10.49 11.84
C GLY A 284 -7.85 11.85 11.19
N ARG A 285 -8.46 12.93 11.75
CA ARG A 285 -8.23 14.30 11.27
C ARG A 285 -6.78 14.73 11.43
N ARG A 286 -6.21 14.54 12.62
CA ARG A 286 -4.84 14.97 12.93
C ARG A 286 -3.81 14.33 12.00
N ILE A 287 -3.91 13.02 11.77
CA ILE A 287 -2.93 12.32 10.91
C ILE A 287 -3.06 12.72 9.45
N VAL A 288 -4.29 12.90 8.94
CA VAL A 288 -4.52 13.35 7.57
C VAL A 288 -4.01 14.78 7.35
N ASP A 289 -4.30 15.69 8.29
CA ASP A 289 -3.84 17.07 8.21
C ASP A 289 -2.31 17.16 8.31
N TYR A 290 -1.70 16.36 9.20
CA TYR A 290 -0.26 16.29 9.32
C TYR A 290 0.40 15.77 8.04
N CYS A 291 -0.10 14.67 7.49
CA CYS A 291 0.39 14.13 6.21
C CYS A 291 0.24 15.14 5.07
N ALA A 292 -0.90 15.83 4.99
CA ALA A 292 -1.15 16.86 3.98
C ALA A 292 -0.16 18.03 4.10
N SER A 293 0.14 18.48 5.32
CA SER A 293 1.08 19.59 5.57
C SER A 293 2.51 19.30 5.11
N LYS A 294 2.90 18.03 5.02
CA LYS A 294 4.23 17.58 4.63
C LYS A 294 4.28 16.84 3.28
N GLY A 295 3.17 16.75 2.55
CA GLY A 295 3.11 16.03 1.27
C GLY A 295 3.31 14.51 1.41
N ILE A 296 3.01 13.95 2.58
CA ILE A 296 3.16 12.53 2.89
C ILE A 296 1.98 11.74 2.30
N SER A 297 2.28 10.66 1.59
CA SER A 297 1.31 9.68 1.10
C SER A 297 0.87 8.74 2.24
N TRP A 298 -0.36 8.22 2.18
CA TRP A 298 -0.85 7.35 3.24
C TRP A 298 -1.85 6.30 2.75
N MET A 299 -1.87 5.14 3.44
CA MET A 299 -2.78 4.02 3.20
C MET A 299 -3.50 3.66 4.50
N VAL A 300 -4.82 3.49 4.44
CA VAL A 300 -5.60 3.09 5.61
C VAL A 300 -5.58 1.57 5.76
N TRP A 301 -5.29 1.08 6.92
CA TRP A 301 -5.49 -0.30 7.33
C TRP A 301 -6.93 -0.44 7.84
N VAL A 302 -7.78 -1.33 7.35
CA VAL A 302 -7.67 -2.21 6.21
C VAL A 302 -9.03 -2.32 5.49
N PHE A 303 -9.05 -2.40 4.17
CA PHE A 303 -10.26 -2.54 3.35
C PHE A 303 -10.77 -3.99 3.41
N ASP A 304 -11.28 -4.39 4.59
CA ASP A 304 -11.64 -5.76 4.95
C ASP A 304 -12.58 -5.74 6.18
N PRO A 305 -13.55 -6.67 6.32
CA PRO A 305 -14.45 -6.73 7.46
C PRO A 305 -13.98 -7.61 8.62
N ASP A 306 -12.79 -8.27 8.49
CA ASP A 306 -12.32 -9.25 9.48
C ASP A 306 -11.12 -8.77 10.28
N TRP A 307 -10.20 -8.01 9.64
CA TRP A 307 -8.98 -7.51 10.28
C TRP A 307 -9.18 -6.09 10.79
N ALA A 308 -8.90 -5.88 12.08
CA ALA A 308 -9.06 -4.56 12.70
C ALA A 308 -7.81 -3.67 12.52
N PRO A 309 -7.99 -2.36 12.41
CA PRO A 309 -9.25 -1.61 12.31
C PRO A 309 -9.87 -1.72 10.91
N MET A 310 -11.12 -2.16 10.87
CA MET A 310 -11.84 -2.45 9.64
C MET A 310 -12.41 -1.19 8.99
N MET A 311 -12.34 -1.11 7.65
CA MET A 311 -13.01 -0.03 6.90
C MET A 311 -14.51 -0.25 6.73
N PHE A 312 -14.95 -1.51 6.64
CA PHE A 312 -16.36 -1.88 6.55
C PHE A 312 -16.65 -3.12 7.40
N SER A 313 -17.90 -3.31 7.78
CA SER A 313 -18.33 -4.35 8.73
C SER A 313 -18.79 -5.65 8.07
N ASP A 314 -19.10 -5.61 6.78
CA ASP A 314 -19.63 -6.72 5.99
C ASP A 314 -19.31 -6.56 4.50
N TRP A 315 -19.49 -7.62 3.71
CA TRP A 315 -19.22 -7.62 2.27
C TRP A 315 -20.28 -6.88 1.41
N ASN A 316 -21.23 -6.17 2.04
CA ASN A 316 -22.02 -5.13 1.38
C ASN A 316 -21.33 -3.76 1.48
N TYR A 317 -20.10 -3.72 1.99
CA TYR A 317 -19.29 -2.51 2.19
C TYR A 317 -19.95 -1.48 3.10
N THR A 318 -20.68 -1.95 4.15
CA THR A 318 -21.24 -1.07 5.18
C THR A 318 -20.11 -0.41 5.97
N PRO A 319 -19.91 0.92 5.90
CA PRO A 319 -18.77 1.57 6.52
C PRO A 319 -18.79 1.43 8.04
N THR A 320 -17.63 1.18 8.65
CA THR A 320 -17.40 1.40 10.08
C THR A 320 -17.22 2.88 10.38
N HIS A 321 -16.97 3.26 11.64
CA HIS A 321 -16.62 4.65 12.01
C HIS A 321 -15.40 5.14 11.21
N GLN A 322 -14.32 4.36 11.22
CA GLN A 322 -13.12 4.63 10.43
C GLN A 322 -13.45 4.69 8.94
N GLY A 323 -14.22 3.73 8.44
CA GLY A 323 -14.61 3.66 7.04
C GLY A 323 -15.38 4.87 6.56
N ALA A 324 -16.39 5.31 7.32
CA ALA A 324 -17.17 6.51 7.02
C ALA A 324 -16.27 7.75 7.00
N PHE A 325 -15.37 7.88 7.99
CA PHE A 325 -14.43 8.99 8.08
C PHE A 325 -13.51 9.06 6.85
N PHE A 326 -12.73 8.01 6.56
CA PHE A 326 -11.76 8.05 5.46
C PHE A 326 -12.41 8.11 4.08
N LYS A 327 -13.55 7.44 3.88
CA LYS A 327 -14.35 7.58 2.66
C LYS A 327 -14.73 9.05 2.42
N SER A 328 -15.18 9.75 3.47
CA SER A 328 -15.55 11.18 3.36
C SER A 328 -14.37 12.10 3.02
N ILE A 329 -13.15 11.72 3.39
CA ILE A 329 -11.93 12.49 3.07
C ILE A 329 -11.48 12.23 1.64
N LEU A 330 -11.54 10.98 1.19
CA LEU A 330 -11.03 10.57 -0.12
C LEU A 330 -11.95 10.94 -1.29
N THR A 331 -13.25 11.11 -1.02
CA THR A 331 -14.26 11.43 -2.06
C THR A 331 -14.51 12.94 -2.23
N LYS A 332 -13.83 13.79 -1.45
CA LYS A 332 -13.84 15.26 -1.61
C LYS A 332 -12.87 15.71 -2.68
#